data_dd413783f48fe0313e019584072ebf8b
#
_entry.id   dd413783f48fe0313e019584072ebf8b
#
_cell.length_a   1.000
_cell.length_b   1.000
_cell.length_c   1.000
_cell.angle_alpha   90.00
_cell.angle_beta   90.00
_cell.angle_gamma   90.00
#
_symmetry.space_group_name_H-M   'P 1'
#
loop_
_entity.id
_entity.type
_entity.pdbx_description
1 polymer ?
#
loop_
_entity_poly.entity_id
_entity_poly.type
_entity_poly.pdbx_seq_one_letter_code
_entity_poly.pdbx_strand_id
1 'polypeptide(L)'
;MEKEKIPFMGISIDNLTIDEIIDSIFEMVKSKNTSQVVGVNVDQYLLTRKNEYSRRIFNEAALVFIDGKPIMLMAKLLGYKIRQRITGPDLMELLCKKGARYGYKIYLLGAATGVAKKCGEILEAKYPGINVVGSYSPPFGFQKDKNEMVKIVHMLR
;
A
#
# COMPACT_ATOMS: atom_id res chain seq x y z
N MET A 1 -10.19 16.29 -11.14
CA MET A 1 -11.40 15.75 -10.48
C MET A 1 -11.14 15.69 -8.99
N GLU A 2 -12.00 16.31 -8.20
CA GLU A 2 -11.93 16.19 -6.74
C GLU A 2 -12.23 14.73 -6.36
N LYS A 3 -11.32 14.10 -5.63
CA LYS A 3 -11.47 12.69 -5.23
C LYS A 3 -12.51 12.63 -4.12
N GLU A 4 -13.56 11.83 -4.32
CA GLU A 4 -14.55 11.58 -3.27
C GLU A 4 -13.88 10.91 -2.08
N LYS A 5 -13.91 11.56 -0.91
CA LYS A 5 -13.41 11.02 0.34
C LYS A 5 -14.54 10.57 1.25
N ILE A 6 -14.37 9.41 1.85
CA ILE A 6 -15.28 8.86 2.85
C ILE A 6 -14.70 9.13 4.23
N PRO A 7 -15.40 9.89 5.11
CA PRO A 7 -15.00 10.03 6.51
C PRO A 7 -15.34 8.74 7.28
N PHE A 8 -14.39 7.81 7.33
CA PHE A 8 -14.60 6.50 7.94
C PHE A 8 -14.01 6.46 9.34
N MET A 9 -14.86 6.70 10.34
CA MET A 9 -14.55 6.49 11.77
C MET A 9 -13.23 7.13 12.24
N GLY A 10 -12.94 8.35 11.79
CA GLY A 10 -11.77 9.14 12.19
C GLY A 10 -10.58 9.08 11.23
N ILE A 11 -10.69 8.35 10.13
CA ILE A 11 -9.77 8.39 9.00
C ILE A 11 -10.51 8.80 7.72
N SER A 12 -9.80 9.41 6.79
CA SER A 12 -10.34 9.81 5.48
C SER A 12 -9.90 8.82 4.42
N ILE A 13 -10.86 8.15 3.75
CA ILE A 13 -10.61 7.12 2.76
C ILE A 13 -10.97 7.64 1.36
N ASP A 14 -10.11 7.43 0.38
CA ASP A 14 -10.35 7.77 -1.02
C ASP A 14 -11.22 6.67 -1.67
N ASN A 15 -12.42 7.04 -2.12
CA ASN A 15 -13.39 6.13 -2.73
C ASN A 15 -13.12 5.96 -4.23
N LEU A 16 -12.06 5.23 -4.56
CA LEU A 16 -11.54 5.08 -5.91
C LEU A 16 -11.70 3.65 -6.42
N THR A 17 -11.68 3.50 -7.74
CA THR A 17 -11.46 2.22 -8.41
C THR A 17 -9.97 1.86 -8.40
N ILE A 18 -9.65 0.58 -8.65
CA ILE A 18 -8.26 0.13 -8.68
C ILE A 18 -7.45 0.82 -9.79
N ASP A 19 -8.07 1.10 -10.94
CA ASP A 19 -7.41 1.82 -12.03
C ASP A 19 -7.09 3.27 -11.65
N GLU A 20 -8.01 3.98 -10.99
CA GLU A 20 -7.78 5.35 -10.49
C GLU A 20 -6.68 5.41 -9.42
N ILE A 21 -6.57 4.37 -8.58
CA ILE A 21 -5.49 4.24 -7.61
C ILE A 21 -4.15 4.08 -8.32
N ILE A 22 -4.09 3.17 -9.31
CA ILE A 22 -2.87 2.91 -10.07
C ILE A 22 -2.42 4.17 -10.82
N ASP A 23 -3.34 4.86 -11.48
CA ASP A 23 -3.03 6.10 -12.20
C ASP A 23 -2.52 7.18 -11.24
N SER A 24 -3.14 7.29 -10.05
CA SER A 24 -2.68 8.20 -8.99
C SER A 24 -1.27 7.86 -8.51
N ILE A 25 -0.95 6.58 -8.32
CA ILE A 25 0.38 6.12 -7.91
C ILE A 25 1.41 6.44 -9.00
N PHE A 26 1.07 6.25 -10.27
CA PHE A 26 1.98 6.58 -11.37
C PHE A 26 2.28 8.08 -11.47
N GLU A 27 1.29 8.94 -11.23
CA GLU A 27 1.54 10.38 -11.13
C GLU A 27 2.44 10.73 -9.93
N MET A 28 2.25 10.07 -8.77
CA MET A 28 3.16 10.24 -7.62
C MET A 28 4.60 9.83 -7.97
N VAL A 29 4.79 8.69 -8.67
CA VAL A 29 6.12 8.24 -9.11
C VAL A 29 6.76 9.25 -10.07
N LYS A 30 6.00 9.80 -11.01
CA LYS A 30 6.50 10.83 -11.95
C LYS A 30 6.91 12.12 -11.25
N SER A 31 6.19 12.50 -10.20
CA SER A 31 6.49 13.74 -9.44
C SER A 31 7.80 13.68 -8.67
N LYS A 32 8.40 12.48 -8.50
CA LYS A 32 9.61 12.21 -7.72
C LYS A 32 9.53 12.61 -6.24
N ASN A 33 8.35 12.93 -5.74
CA ASN A 33 8.12 13.21 -4.33
C ASN A 33 7.84 11.90 -3.58
N THR A 34 8.33 11.80 -2.35
CA THR A 34 7.96 10.68 -1.48
C THR A 34 6.48 10.77 -1.14
N SER A 35 5.75 9.71 -1.44
CA SER A 35 4.31 9.63 -1.18
C SER A 35 3.99 8.31 -0.49
N GLN A 36 3.04 8.36 0.44
CA GLN A 36 2.54 7.17 1.12
C GLN A 36 1.15 6.80 0.61
N VAL A 37 0.99 5.53 0.24
CA VAL A 37 -0.30 4.92 -0.15
C VAL A 37 -0.62 3.82 0.83
N VAL A 38 -1.83 3.83 1.39
CA VAL A 38 -2.21 2.91 2.47
C VAL A 38 -3.51 2.19 2.14
N GLY A 39 -3.49 0.86 2.22
CA GLY A 39 -4.71 0.04 2.23
C GLY A 39 -5.17 -0.19 3.68
N VAL A 40 -6.41 0.16 4.00
CA VAL A 40 -6.97 0.00 5.35
C VAL A 40 -7.68 -1.33 5.48
N ASN A 41 -7.12 -2.25 6.23
CA ASN A 41 -7.78 -3.47 6.70
C ASN A 41 -8.20 -3.35 8.18
N VAL A 42 -8.77 -4.41 8.75
CA VAL A 42 -9.28 -4.41 10.13
C VAL A 42 -8.18 -4.13 11.16
N ASP A 43 -7.02 -4.77 11.02
CA ASP A 43 -5.93 -4.62 12.00
C ASP A 43 -5.38 -3.20 11.98
N GLN A 44 -5.19 -2.64 10.81
CA GLN A 44 -4.75 -1.25 10.62
C GLN A 44 -5.79 -0.27 11.15
N TYR A 45 -7.07 -0.50 10.88
CA TYR A 45 -8.14 0.31 11.44
C TYR A 45 -8.13 0.27 12.98
N LEU A 46 -8.02 -0.90 13.59
CA LEU A 46 -7.94 -1.04 15.04
C LEU A 46 -6.71 -0.32 15.62
N LEU A 47 -5.59 -0.29 14.89
CA LEU A 47 -4.40 0.46 15.28
C LEU A 47 -4.68 1.97 15.32
N THR A 48 -5.39 2.52 14.33
CA THR A 48 -5.75 3.95 14.31
C THR A 48 -6.71 4.34 15.44
N ARG A 49 -7.51 3.38 15.92
CA ARG A 49 -8.40 3.60 17.08
C ARG A 49 -7.64 3.69 18.40
N LYS A 50 -6.57 2.94 18.53
CA LYS A 50 -5.77 2.84 19.76
C LYS A 50 -4.66 3.89 19.85
N ASN A 51 -4.22 4.43 18.71
CA ASN A 51 -3.04 5.28 18.64
C ASN A 51 -3.27 6.49 17.72
N GLU A 52 -3.24 7.67 18.32
CA GLU A 52 -3.42 8.94 17.59
C GLU A 52 -2.31 9.20 16.55
N TYR A 53 -1.09 8.82 16.85
CA TYR A 53 0.03 8.91 15.90
C TYR A 53 -0.26 8.08 14.64
N SER A 54 -0.74 6.84 14.82
CA SER A 54 -1.14 6.00 13.67
C SER A 54 -2.27 6.64 12.88
N ARG A 55 -3.30 7.18 13.56
CA ARG A 55 -4.43 7.85 12.90
C ARG A 55 -3.95 9.06 12.08
N ARG A 56 -3.00 9.85 12.61
CA ARG A 56 -2.41 10.98 11.88
C ARG A 56 -1.69 10.51 10.62
N ILE A 57 -0.86 9.46 10.69
CA ILE A 57 -0.17 8.90 9.52
C ILE A 57 -1.15 8.53 8.40
N PHE A 58 -2.29 7.91 8.75
CA PHE A 58 -3.30 7.55 7.76
C PHE A 58 -3.95 8.79 7.14
N ASN A 59 -4.25 9.81 7.92
CA ASN A 59 -4.87 11.03 7.42
C ASN A 59 -3.91 11.93 6.61
N GLU A 60 -2.61 11.82 6.84
CA GLU A 60 -1.54 12.51 6.10
C GLU A 60 -1.09 11.74 4.85
N ALA A 61 -1.48 10.48 4.70
CA ALA A 61 -1.13 9.70 3.53
C ALA A 61 -1.68 10.31 2.24
N ALA A 62 -0.91 10.24 1.16
CA ALA A 62 -1.28 10.78 -0.15
C ALA A 62 -2.50 10.08 -0.75
N LEU A 63 -2.71 8.80 -0.38
CA LEU A 63 -3.87 8.01 -0.78
C LEU A 63 -4.17 6.93 0.25
N VAL A 64 -5.45 6.78 0.60
CA VAL A 64 -5.93 5.76 1.54
C VAL A 64 -7.10 5.02 0.90
N PHE A 65 -7.00 3.71 0.73
CA PHE A 65 -8.06 2.91 0.12
C PHE A 65 -8.54 1.79 1.05
N ILE A 66 -9.74 1.27 0.80
CA ILE A 66 -10.28 0.11 1.54
C ILE A 66 -9.62 -1.17 1.04
N ASP A 67 -8.94 -1.88 1.95
CA ASP A 67 -8.35 -3.18 1.71
C ASP A 67 -9.21 -4.31 2.30
N GLY A 68 -9.83 -5.07 1.40
CA GLY A 68 -10.56 -6.28 1.74
C GLY A 68 -12.04 -6.09 2.09
N LYS A 69 -12.72 -7.22 2.24
CA LYS A 69 -14.18 -7.29 2.43
C LYS A 69 -14.68 -6.71 3.75
N PRO A 70 -14.03 -6.94 4.93
CA PRO A 70 -14.61 -6.54 6.20
C PRO A 70 -14.79 -5.03 6.32
N ILE A 71 -13.77 -4.24 5.97
CA ILE A 71 -13.85 -2.76 6.02
C ILE A 71 -14.86 -2.25 5.00
N MET A 72 -14.89 -2.84 3.79
CA MET A 72 -15.90 -2.51 2.80
C MET A 72 -17.33 -2.75 3.32
N LEU A 73 -17.57 -3.87 4.00
CA LEU A 73 -18.89 -4.17 4.56
C LEU A 73 -19.26 -3.19 5.66
N MET A 74 -18.32 -2.86 6.55
CA MET A 74 -18.54 -1.84 7.60
C MET A 74 -18.88 -0.47 6.97
N ALA A 75 -18.16 -0.05 5.94
CA ALA A 75 -18.43 1.21 5.24
C ALA A 75 -19.83 1.20 4.60
N LYS A 76 -20.25 0.10 3.99
CA LYS A 76 -21.59 -0.05 3.43
C LYS A 76 -22.69 -0.02 4.50
N LEU A 77 -22.47 -0.65 5.66
CA LEU A 77 -23.39 -0.61 6.79
C LEU A 77 -23.56 0.82 7.36
N LEU A 78 -22.53 1.65 7.24
CA LEU A 78 -22.57 3.08 7.58
C LEU A 78 -23.21 3.96 6.47
N GLY A 79 -23.72 3.36 5.39
CA GLY A 79 -24.40 4.05 4.31
C GLY A 79 -23.51 4.55 3.18
N TYR A 80 -22.20 4.25 3.20
CA TYR A 80 -21.29 4.68 2.13
C TYR A 80 -21.37 3.77 0.91
N LYS A 81 -21.42 4.38 -0.27
CA LYS A 81 -21.36 3.67 -1.56
C LYS A 81 -19.88 3.43 -1.92
N ILE A 82 -19.40 2.20 -1.74
CA ILE A 82 -18.03 1.83 -2.11
C ILE A 82 -17.99 1.46 -3.58
N ARG A 83 -17.17 2.17 -4.36
CA ARG A 83 -17.07 2.03 -5.81
C ARG A 83 -16.50 0.68 -6.24
N GLN A 84 -15.45 0.20 -5.55
CA GLN A 84 -14.82 -1.08 -5.87
C GLN A 84 -14.20 -1.73 -4.64
N ARG A 85 -14.21 -3.07 -4.60
CA ARG A 85 -13.39 -3.85 -3.66
C ARG A 85 -11.97 -3.93 -4.19
N ILE A 86 -11.02 -3.57 -3.37
CA ILE A 86 -9.60 -3.62 -3.69
C ILE A 86 -8.90 -4.51 -2.65
N THR A 87 -7.86 -5.21 -3.06
CA THR A 87 -6.98 -5.94 -2.15
C THR A 87 -5.53 -5.56 -2.43
N GLY A 88 -4.69 -5.53 -1.40
CA GLY A 88 -3.27 -5.23 -1.55
C GLY A 88 -2.56 -6.10 -2.58
N PRO A 89 -2.75 -7.44 -2.58
CA PRO A 89 -2.17 -8.33 -3.58
C PRO A 89 -2.61 -8.01 -5.02
N ASP A 90 -3.91 -7.75 -5.26
CA ASP A 90 -4.41 -7.41 -6.59
C ASP A 90 -3.80 -6.08 -7.09
N LEU A 91 -3.72 -5.09 -6.19
CA LEU A 91 -3.11 -3.79 -6.50
C LEU A 91 -1.63 -3.93 -6.83
N MET A 92 -0.86 -4.69 -6.02
CA MET A 92 0.56 -4.94 -6.26
C MET A 92 0.79 -5.59 -7.62
N GLU A 93 0.01 -6.62 -7.95
CA GLU A 93 0.14 -7.33 -9.22
C GLU A 93 -0.13 -6.41 -10.42
N LEU A 94 -1.21 -5.62 -10.36
CA LEU A 94 -1.56 -4.69 -11.43
C LEU A 94 -0.58 -3.53 -11.57
N LEU A 95 -0.01 -3.04 -10.45
CA LEU A 95 1.08 -2.06 -10.48
C LEU A 95 2.30 -2.62 -11.20
N CYS A 96 2.71 -3.85 -10.91
CA CYS A 96 3.82 -4.51 -11.60
C CYS A 96 3.53 -4.70 -13.09
N LYS A 97 2.34 -5.19 -13.44
CA LYS A 97 1.90 -5.38 -14.84
C LYS A 97 1.93 -4.08 -15.64
N LYS A 98 1.35 -3.01 -15.11
CA LYS A 98 1.35 -1.69 -15.78
C LYS A 98 2.74 -1.04 -15.73
N GLY A 99 3.45 -1.12 -14.60
CA GLY A 99 4.76 -0.52 -14.38
C GLY A 99 5.88 -1.14 -15.22
N ALA A 100 5.76 -2.42 -15.59
CA ALA A 100 6.71 -3.10 -16.48
C ALA A 100 6.90 -2.38 -17.81
N ARG A 101 5.85 -1.76 -18.35
CA ARG A 101 5.91 -0.98 -19.60
C ARG A 101 6.77 0.28 -19.50
N TYR A 102 7.02 0.74 -18.28
CA TYR A 102 7.78 1.97 -17.99
C TYR A 102 9.12 1.67 -17.31
N GLY A 103 9.48 0.40 -17.13
CA GLY A 103 10.72 0.00 -16.44
C GLY A 103 10.76 0.44 -14.98
N TYR A 104 9.59 0.50 -14.30
CA TYR A 104 9.55 0.93 -12.91
C TYR A 104 10.28 -0.04 -11.99
N LYS A 105 10.98 0.56 -11.02
CA LYS A 105 11.72 -0.16 -9.99
C LYS A 105 10.82 -0.43 -8.80
N ILE A 106 10.85 -1.65 -8.27
CA ILE A 106 10.14 -2.02 -7.05
C ILE A 106 11.11 -2.63 -6.03
N TYR A 107 10.84 -2.35 -4.77
CA TYR A 107 11.52 -2.99 -3.64
C TYR A 107 10.48 -3.72 -2.79
N LEU A 108 10.69 -4.99 -2.50
CA LEU A 108 9.75 -5.83 -1.74
C LEU A 108 10.21 -5.92 -0.28
N LEU A 109 9.45 -5.31 0.63
CA LEU A 109 9.74 -5.30 2.06
C LEU A 109 8.66 -6.04 2.84
N GLY A 110 9.05 -7.03 3.62
CA GLY A 110 8.14 -7.76 4.50
C GLY A 110 8.07 -9.26 4.22
N ALA A 111 7.01 -9.89 4.73
CA ALA A 111 6.75 -11.32 4.68
C ALA A 111 7.79 -12.20 5.42
N ALA A 112 7.57 -13.51 5.48
CA ALA A 112 8.51 -14.45 6.06
C ALA A 112 9.80 -14.54 5.22
N THR A 113 10.88 -15.02 5.84
CA THR A 113 12.20 -15.15 5.19
C THR A 113 12.09 -15.90 3.86
N GLY A 114 12.63 -15.30 2.80
CA GLY A 114 12.64 -15.84 1.44
C GLY A 114 11.38 -15.59 0.62
N VAL A 115 10.24 -15.24 1.24
CA VAL A 115 8.96 -15.02 0.54
C VAL A 115 9.04 -13.79 -0.36
N ALA A 116 9.56 -12.68 0.13
CA ALA A 116 9.71 -11.45 -0.67
C ALA A 116 10.61 -11.67 -1.89
N LYS A 117 11.73 -12.40 -1.71
CA LYS A 117 12.61 -12.76 -2.82
C LYS A 117 11.90 -13.60 -3.87
N LYS A 118 11.22 -14.68 -3.43
CA LYS A 118 10.47 -15.54 -4.35
C LYS A 118 9.35 -14.81 -5.07
N CYS A 119 8.66 -13.90 -4.40
CA CYS A 119 7.67 -13.03 -5.00
C CYS A 119 8.29 -12.17 -6.12
N GLY A 120 9.46 -11.58 -5.87
CA GLY A 120 10.19 -10.80 -6.88
C GLY A 120 10.51 -11.61 -8.13
N GLU A 121 11.08 -12.80 -7.96
CA GLU A 121 11.39 -13.73 -9.07
C GLU A 121 10.15 -14.05 -9.92
N ILE A 122 9.00 -14.30 -9.26
CA ILE A 122 7.73 -14.58 -9.95
C ILE A 122 7.23 -13.34 -10.70
N LEU A 123 7.31 -12.16 -10.11
CA LEU A 123 6.86 -10.91 -10.73
C LEU A 123 7.69 -10.56 -11.95
N GLU A 124 9.02 -10.70 -11.90
CA GLU A 124 9.90 -10.45 -13.05
C GLU A 124 9.66 -11.45 -14.19
N ALA A 125 9.45 -12.73 -13.86
CA ALA A 125 9.10 -13.75 -14.84
C ALA A 125 7.73 -13.51 -15.49
N LYS A 126 6.73 -13.05 -14.70
CA LYS A 126 5.36 -12.83 -15.16
C LYS A 126 5.19 -11.52 -15.93
N TYR A 127 5.94 -10.49 -15.56
CA TYR A 127 5.85 -9.13 -16.12
C TYR A 127 7.23 -8.63 -16.59
N PRO A 128 7.74 -9.13 -17.71
CA PRO A 128 9.02 -8.67 -18.25
C PRO A 128 9.06 -7.14 -18.41
N GLY A 129 10.12 -6.52 -17.89
CA GLY A 129 10.28 -5.06 -17.86
C GLY A 129 10.02 -4.43 -16.49
N ILE A 130 9.42 -5.14 -15.52
CA ILE A 130 9.47 -4.70 -14.12
C ILE A 130 10.88 -4.99 -13.57
N ASN A 131 11.40 -4.08 -12.74
CA ASN A 131 12.72 -4.21 -12.16
C ASN A 131 12.63 -4.34 -10.64
N VAL A 132 12.84 -5.55 -10.12
CA VAL A 132 12.89 -5.81 -8.67
C VAL A 132 14.30 -5.49 -8.15
N VAL A 133 14.50 -4.25 -7.72
CA VAL A 133 15.83 -3.75 -7.28
C VAL A 133 16.28 -4.31 -5.93
N GLY A 134 15.39 -4.97 -5.20
CA GLY A 134 15.74 -5.65 -3.96
C GLY A 134 14.53 -6.19 -3.22
N SER A 135 14.83 -7.01 -2.22
CA SER A 135 13.83 -7.55 -1.30
C SER A 135 14.43 -7.75 0.08
N TYR A 136 13.63 -7.53 1.11
CA TYR A 136 14.04 -7.78 2.48
C TYR A 136 12.88 -8.28 3.34
N SER A 137 13.15 -9.33 4.10
CA SER A 137 12.21 -9.89 5.08
C SER A 137 12.74 -9.61 6.47
N PRO A 138 12.30 -8.53 7.14
CA PRO A 138 12.78 -8.20 8.47
C PRO A 138 12.34 -9.26 9.50
N PRO A 139 13.09 -9.45 10.60
CA PRO A 139 12.73 -10.39 11.66
C PRO A 139 11.41 -9.98 12.32
N PHE A 140 10.70 -10.96 12.89
CA PHE A 140 9.45 -10.68 13.62
C PHE A 140 9.69 -9.68 14.76
N GLY A 141 8.84 -8.66 14.84
CA GLY A 141 8.97 -7.61 15.87
C GLY A 141 9.98 -6.51 15.54
N PHE A 142 10.51 -6.46 14.32
CA PHE A 142 11.49 -5.47 13.85
C PHE A 142 11.11 -4.02 14.16
N GLN A 143 9.83 -3.69 14.21
CA GLN A 143 9.33 -2.35 14.54
C GLN A 143 9.68 -1.88 15.96
N LYS A 144 10.12 -2.80 16.83
CA LYS A 144 10.60 -2.50 18.19
C LYS A 144 12.13 -2.40 18.27
N ASP A 145 12.84 -2.80 17.22
CA ASP A 145 14.29 -2.75 17.12
C ASP A 145 14.72 -1.52 16.33
N LYS A 146 15.29 -0.52 17.05
CA LYS A 146 15.75 0.73 16.43
C LYS A 146 16.85 0.51 15.38
N ASN A 147 17.75 -0.45 15.61
CA ASN A 147 18.84 -0.73 14.68
C ASN A 147 18.30 -1.34 13.39
N GLU A 148 17.34 -2.26 13.51
CA GLU A 148 16.68 -2.86 12.35
C GLU A 148 15.88 -1.81 11.56
N MET A 149 15.18 -0.90 12.24
CA MET A 149 14.48 0.20 11.59
C MET A 149 15.43 1.13 10.83
N VAL A 150 16.57 1.50 11.41
CA VAL A 150 17.60 2.31 10.75
C VAL A 150 18.15 1.60 9.50
N LYS A 151 18.45 0.30 9.62
CA LYS A 151 18.89 -0.54 8.49
C LYS A 151 17.88 -0.55 7.35
N ILE A 152 16.59 -0.75 7.66
CA ILE A 152 15.52 -0.72 6.64
C ILE A 152 15.48 0.64 5.93
N VAL A 153 15.55 1.75 6.68
CA VAL A 153 15.55 3.09 6.09
C VAL A 153 16.73 3.30 5.15
N HIS A 154 17.92 2.79 5.52
CA HIS A 154 19.10 2.85 4.64
C HIS A 154 18.96 2.03 3.35
N MET A 155 18.26 0.89 3.40
CA MET A 155 18.01 0.06 2.21
C MET A 155 17.02 0.70 1.23
N LEU A 156 16.16 1.62 1.69
CA LEU A 156 15.12 2.26 0.89
C LEU A 156 15.53 3.62 0.34
N ARG A 157 16.70 4.11 0.66
CA ARG A 157 17.30 5.36 0.15
C ARG A 157 18.24 5.11 -1.01
#